data_431673fecb1587f89f54aaf9335fc190
#
_entry.id   431673fecb1587f89f54aaf9335fc190
#
_cell.length_a   1.000
_cell.length_b   1.000
_cell.length_c   1.000
_cell.angle_alpha   90.00
_cell.angle_beta   90.00
_cell.angle_gamma   90.00
#
_symmetry.space_group_name_H-M   'P 1'
#
loop_
_entity.id
_entity.type
_entity.pdbx_description
1 polymer ?
#
loop_
_entity_poly.entity_id
_entity_poly.type
_entity_poly.pdbx_seq_one_letter_code
_entity_poly.pdbx_strand_id
1 'polypeptide(L)'
;MKKQLLYSFAAMASLALASCAGDYDDWASPQTNEEQPAAEKIAAQVNAAADANLTLPTTKDTLRLQSLSSANPEVVGFSVRNVTLEGKKVNAFTNGNDICILTAEYVNLIRDIYQSRAYTTRSPKLAVEYSANLANGDAVDLPAFEVVTSVKTTPTPSEDPKGYYLLGQWQNWDATNPTWMENNGDGTYTATVTTADGDNWFKFYQGSHFVSGDWDSINQGAMGCAVNGDNSLFNYVVWPNDPELGEVQTPVISGGGTFEITLDINNYTYTVKRAEARYYVVGNPQGWSDKDMSCMFYAHGGNIYSYTTQWSGAWDLKIWDAKNFGIWENAWGTAVDGDGSASGTLINKDSKSFQAPTKGEYYTLTINMNDNTYSWEAVTPSAEYTSVSLIGDFNGWGGDIDLQQLEKAPHNWYARVTIESAGGLKFRANHDWTVNWGSADKETPIGETYYFQPGGENINVPAGTYDFYLNDITGRWSIVPVE
;
A
#
# COMPACT_ATOMS: atom_id res chain seq x y z
N MET A 1 25.92 0.79 32.55
CA MET A 1 26.66 2.01 32.16
C MET A 1 26.80 2.03 30.66
N LYS A 2 25.89 2.67 29.93
CA LYS A 2 26.06 3.04 28.54
C LYS A 2 25.74 4.51 28.40
N LYS A 3 26.75 5.28 28.02
CA LYS A 3 26.69 6.72 27.80
C LYS A 3 25.77 7.03 26.65
N GLN A 4 24.74 7.82 26.87
CA GLN A 4 24.01 8.49 25.80
C GLN A 4 24.91 9.59 25.26
N LEU A 5 25.31 9.46 23.98
CA LEU A 5 25.94 10.54 23.24
C LEU A 5 24.83 11.46 22.74
N LEU A 6 24.78 12.66 23.31
CA LEU A 6 24.06 13.80 22.76
C LEU A 6 24.87 14.29 21.55
N TYR A 7 24.38 14.04 20.33
CA TYR A 7 24.93 14.70 19.14
C TYR A 7 24.17 16.01 18.91
N SER A 8 24.79 17.10 19.41
CA SER A 8 24.45 18.44 18.97
C SER A 8 25.16 18.69 17.63
N PHE A 9 24.50 18.53 16.50
CA PHE A 9 24.99 19.02 15.22
C PHE A 9 24.61 20.49 15.10
N ALA A 10 25.57 21.38 15.42
CA ALA A 10 25.53 22.75 14.97
C ALA A 10 25.89 22.77 13.48
N ALA A 11 24.90 22.83 12.60
CA ALA A 11 25.12 23.13 11.19
C ALA A 11 25.42 24.63 11.06
N MET A 12 26.70 25.02 10.94
CA MET A 12 27.06 26.33 10.49
C MET A 12 26.74 26.45 9.00
N ALA A 13 25.61 27.06 8.69
CA ALA A 13 25.37 27.58 7.34
C ALA A 13 26.03 28.97 7.25
N SER A 14 27.19 29.06 6.61
CA SER A 14 27.79 30.32 6.23
C SER A 14 27.00 30.94 5.09
N LEU A 15 26.08 31.85 5.40
CA LEU A 15 25.45 32.73 4.44
C LEU A 15 26.46 33.83 4.08
N ALA A 16 26.98 33.77 2.86
CA ALA A 16 27.68 34.88 2.27
C ALA A 16 26.68 36.03 2.04
N LEU A 17 26.75 37.05 2.87
CA LEU A 17 26.07 38.32 2.65
C LEU A 17 26.72 39.01 1.45
N ALA A 18 26.06 38.97 0.30
CA ALA A 18 26.39 39.88 -0.78
C ALA A 18 25.97 41.29 -0.36
N SER A 19 26.92 42.03 0.16
CA SER A 19 26.78 43.46 0.37
C SER A 19 26.70 44.14 -1.00
N CYS A 20 25.54 44.66 -1.38
CA CYS A 20 25.45 45.69 -2.38
C CYS A 20 25.95 46.99 -1.75
N ALA A 21 27.23 47.31 -1.97
CA ALA A 21 27.75 48.63 -1.72
C ALA A 21 27.17 49.58 -2.76
N GLY A 22 26.10 50.27 -2.43
CA GLY A 22 25.67 51.46 -3.13
C GLY A 22 26.32 52.65 -2.42
N ASP A 23 27.27 53.30 -3.10
CA ASP A 23 27.81 54.63 -2.72
C ASP A 23 26.66 55.63 -2.78
N TYR A 24 26.06 55.93 -1.63
CA TYR A 24 25.28 57.13 -1.45
C TYR A 24 26.06 58.06 -0.53
N ASP A 25 26.75 59.05 -1.13
CA ASP A 25 27.30 60.21 -0.47
C ASP A 25 26.15 61.11 0.02
N ASP A 26 25.44 60.67 1.06
CA ASP A 26 24.52 61.54 1.78
C ASP A 26 25.15 62.06 3.07
N TRP A 27 25.95 63.06 2.91
CA TRP A 27 26.65 63.67 4.00
C TRP A 27 25.91 64.87 4.66
N ALA A 28 24.61 64.95 4.48
CA ALA A 28 23.81 65.96 5.13
C ALA A 28 23.07 65.46 6.39
N SER A 29 22.95 64.16 6.59
CA SER A 29 22.42 63.56 7.85
C SER A 29 22.78 62.07 7.85
N PRO A 30 23.78 61.63 8.61
CA PRO A 30 23.98 60.21 8.81
C PRO A 30 22.75 59.67 9.55
N GLN A 31 21.88 59.00 8.83
CA GLN A 31 20.92 58.14 9.47
C GLN A 31 21.74 56.99 10.04
N THR A 32 22.03 57.03 11.33
CA THR A 32 22.43 55.87 12.06
C THR A 32 21.21 54.95 12.08
N ASN A 33 21.08 54.12 11.06
CA ASN A 33 20.26 52.93 11.23
C ASN A 33 20.89 52.20 12.40
N GLU A 34 20.16 52.08 13.50
CA GLU A 34 20.57 51.21 14.59
C GLU A 34 20.85 49.84 13.94
N GLU A 35 22.08 49.35 14.12
CA GLU A 35 22.48 48.06 13.60
C GLU A 35 21.51 47.03 14.12
N GLN A 36 20.69 46.43 13.24
CA GLN A 36 19.78 45.36 13.68
C GLN A 36 20.60 44.32 14.43
N PRO A 37 20.20 43.94 15.63
CA PRO A 37 20.96 42.96 16.39
C PRO A 37 21.09 41.69 15.55
N ALA A 38 22.34 41.31 15.24
CA ALA A 38 22.60 40.10 14.49
C ALA A 38 22.00 38.91 15.21
N ALA A 39 21.39 37.97 14.48
CA ALA A 39 20.77 36.75 15.03
C ALA A 39 21.72 36.03 16.01
N GLU A 40 23.03 36.15 15.82
CA GLU A 40 24.07 35.60 16.70
C GLU A 40 24.09 36.24 18.10
N LYS A 41 23.62 37.50 18.23
CA LYS A 41 23.50 38.18 19.54
C LYS A 41 22.23 37.85 20.29
N ILE A 42 21.27 37.18 19.61
CA ILE A 42 19.98 36.85 20.15
C ILE A 42 19.92 35.31 20.28
N ALA A 43 20.68 34.75 21.18
CA ALA A 43 20.64 33.31 21.42
C ALA A 43 19.33 32.91 22.09
N ALA A 44 18.60 32.01 21.46
CA ALA A 44 17.44 31.36 22.07
C ALA A 44 17.80 29.95 22.50
N GLN A 45 17.26 29.53 23.63
CA GLN A 45 17.35 28.14 24.12
C GLN A 45 16.03 27.44 23.81
N VAL A 46 16.12 26.24 23.26
CA VAL A 46 15.00 25.34 23.06
C VAL A 46 14.95 24.38 24.23
N ASN A 47 13.90 24.47 25.04
CA ASN A 47 13.69 23.60 26.18
C ASN A 47 12.55 22.63 25.88
N ALA A 48 12.72 21.37 26.31
CA ALA A 48 11.64 20.39 26.19
C ALA A 48 10.43 20.85 27.00
N ALA A 49 9.26 20.90 26.37
CA ALA A 49 8.01 21.18 27.07
C ALA A 49 7.56 19.96 27.88
N ALA A 50 6.83 20.21 28.95
CA ALA A 50 6.30 19.14 29.81
C ALA A 50 5.38 18.17 29.05
N ASP A 51 4.73 18.65 27.99
CA ASP A 51 3.80 17.87 27.17
C ASP A 51 4.50 17.16 25.99
N ALA A 52 5.81 17.32 25.79
CA ALA A 52 6.56 16.68 24.73
C ALA A 52 6.59 15.14 24.84
N ASN A 53 6.38 14.61 26.02
CA ASN A 53 6.23 13.17 26.31
C ASN A 53 4.77 12.88 26.67
N LEU A 54 3.92 12.78 25.66
CA LEU A 54 2.48 12.70 25.82
C LEU A 54 1.99 11.26 25.78
N THR A 55 1.08 10.92 26.71
CA THR A 55 0.27 9.69 26.61
C THR A 55 -1.16 10.10 26.27
N LEU A 56 -1.70 9.61 25.18
CA LEU A 56 -3.09 9.80 24.77
C LEU A 56 -3.98 8.70 25.36
N PRO A 57 -5.27 8.95 25.64
CA PRO A 57 -5.95 10.26 25.58
C PRO A 57 -5.49 11.21 26.69
N THR A 58 -5.70 12.50 26.50
CA THR A 58 -5.46 13.54 27.49
C THR A 58 -6.66 14.46 27.59
N THR A 59 -6.88 15.04 28.77
CA THR A 59 -7.94 16.01 29.02
C THR A 59 -7.54 17.45 28.66
N LYS A 60 -6.33 17.66 28.16
CA LYS A 60 -5.83 18.98 27.76
C LYS A 60 -6.34 19.33 26.37
N ASP A 61 -6.94 20.49 26.22
CA ASP A 61 -7.36 21.02 24.91
C ASP A 61 -6.16 21.49 24.07
N THR A 62 -5.07 21.89 24.72
CA THR A 62 -3.86 22.43 24.09
C THR A 62 -2.61 21.74 24.64
N LEU A 63 -1.70 21.39 23.75
CA LEU A 63 -0.41 20.75 24.05
C LEU A 63 0.73 21.71 23.81
N ARG A 64 1.72 21.73 24.71
CA ARG A 64 2.99 22.40 24.50
C ARG A 64 3.97 21.45 23.83
N LEU A 65 4.37 21.79 22.61
CA LEU A 65 5.34 21.00 21.84
C LEU A 65 6.78 21.36 22.23
N GLN A 66 7.05 22.65 22.43
CA GLN A 66 8.35 23.16 22.85
C GLN A 66 8.18 24.44 23.67
N SER A 67 9.20 24.77 24.48
CA SER A 67 9.35 26.06 25.16
C SER A 67 10.62 26.74 24.71
N LEU A 68 10.56 28.05 24.50
CA LEU A 68 11.67 28.89 24.09
C LEU A 68 12.05 29.84 25.23
N SER A 69 13.32 30.14 25.33
CA SER A 69 13.83 31.15 26.27
C SER A 69 15.04 31.88 25.65
N SER A 70 15.29 33.09 26.10
CA SER A 70 16.51 33.84 25.77
C SER A 70 17.08 34.49 27.04
N ALA A 71 18.37 34.51 27.13
CA ALA A 71 19.09 35.28 28.17
C ALA A 71 19.25 36.76 27.78
N ASN A 72 18.94 37.13 26.54
CA ASN A 72 19.02 38.51 26.07
C ASN A 72 17.81 39.31 26.60
N PRO A 73 17.99 40.36 27.42
CA PRO A 73 16.88 41.13 27.98
C PRO A 73 16.10 41.95 26.96
N GLU A 74 16.60 42.11 25.73
CA GLU A 74 15.87 42.75 24.65
C GLU A 74 14.79 41.84 24.03
N VAL A 75 14.89 40.52 24.23
CA VAL A 75 13.90 39.56 23.74
C VAL A 75 12.69 39.55 24.67
N VAL A 76 11.55 40.00 24.17
CA VAL A 76 10.28 40.06 24.93
C VAL A 76 9.34 38.88 24.62
N GLY A 77 9.67 38.07 23.60
CA GLY A 77 8.88 36.89 23.23
C GLY A 77 9.33 36.26 21.93
N PHE A 78 8.57 35.30 21.46
CA PHE A 78 8.85 34.58 20.21
C PHE A 78 7.60 34.47 19.36
N SER A 79 7.78 34.41 18.04
CA SER A 79 6.72 34.16 17.06
C SER A 79 7.07 32.92 16.21
N VAL A 80 6.13 32.04 16.01
CA VAL A 80 6.28 30.87 15.10
C VAL A 80 5.96 31.28 13.69
N ARG A 81 6.82 30.97 12.73
CA ARG A 81 6.62 31.20 11.30
C ARG A 81 6.11 29.94 10.59
N ASN A 82 6.74 28.81 10.87
CA ASN A 82 6.37 27.54 10.28
C ASN A 82 6.71 26.41 11.25
N VAL A 83 5.82 25.43 11.35
CA VAL A 83 6.07 24.20 12.12
C VAL A 83 5.67 23.02 11.26
N THR A 84 6.52 22.00 11.22
CA THR A 84 6.20 20.72 10.60
C THR A 84 6.46 19.58 11.57
N LEU A 85 5.65 18.53 11.49
CA LEU A 85 5.82 17.27 12.19
C LEU A 85 5.96 16.16 11.15
N GLU A 86 7.11 15.47 11.10
CA GLU A 86 7.47 14.52 10.03
C GLU A 86 7.24 15.12 8.63
N GLY A 87 7.59 16.40 8.45
CA GLY A 87 7.41 17.15 7.20
C GLY A 87 5.97 17.61 6.89
N LYS A 88 4.95 17.17 7.64
CA LYS A 88 3.58 17.66 7.50
C LYS A 88 3.39 18.97 8.25
N LYS A 89 2.75 19.96 7.62
CA LYS A 89 2.49 21.27 8.23
C LYS A 89 1.59 21.15 9.44
N VAL A 90 1.93 21.91 10.49
CA VAL A 90 1.21 21.98 11.77
C VAL A 90 0.67 23.40 11.95
N ASN A 91 -0.60 23.53 12.35
CA ASN A 91 -1.16 24.82 12.76
C ASN A 91 -0.78 25.11 14.21
N ALA A 92 0.51 25.34 14.43
CA ALA A 92 1.02 25.70 15.73
C ALA A 92 0.87 27.21 15.97
N PHE A 93 0.76 27.55 17.25
CA PHE A 93 0.70 28.94 17.70
C PHE A 93 1.59 29.13 18.93
N THR A 94 1.93 30.39 19.24
CA THR A 94 2.65 30.70 20.47
C THR A 94 1.69 31.11 21.59
N ASN A 95 1.92 30.57 22.80
CA ASN A 95 1.31 31.00 24.02
C ASN A 95 2.41 31.43 25.01
N GLY A 96 2.62 32.74 25.13
CA GLY A 96 3.86 33.25 25.76
C GLY A 96 5.08 32.81 24.96
N ASN A 97 5.98 32.09 25.60
CA ASN A 97 7.18 31.53 24.99
C ASN A 97 7.04 30.04 24.61
N ASP A 98 5.86 29.49 24.70
CA ASP A 98 5.60 28.11 24.38
C ASP A 98 5.05 27.99 22.96
N ILE A 99 5.52 26.97 22.24
CA ILE A 99 4.97 26.54 20.95
C ILE A 99 3.89 25.50 21.26
N CYS A 100 2.66 25.79 20.87
CA CYS A 100 1.48 25.02 21.21
C CYS A 100 0.71 24.54 19.95
N ILE A 101 -0.05 23.46 20.11
CA ILE A 101 -1.00 22.92 19.14
C ILE A 101 -2.28 22.53 19.86
N LEU A 102 -3.42 22.54 19.15
CA LEU A 102 -4.65 21.94 19.68
C LEU A 102 -4.49 20.41 19.76
N THR A 103 -4.91 19.84 20.88
CA THR A 103 -4.79 18.38 21.12
C THR A 103 -5.47 17.55 20.03
N ALA A 104 -6.69 17.93 19.63
CA ALA A 104 -7.43 17.23 18.59
C ALA A 104 -6.69 17.24 17.25
N GLU A 105 -6.04 18.37 16.89
CA GLU A 105 -5.24 18.47 15.67
C GLU A 105 -3.99 17.59 15.76
N TYR A 106 -3.31 17.59 16.90
CA TYR A 106 -2.12 16.75 17.12
C TYR A 106 -2.43 15.25 17.02
N VAL A 107 -3.54 14.81 17.63
CA VAL A 107 -4.00 13.41 17.55
C VAL A 107 -4.29 12.98 16.13
N ASN A 108 -5.01 13.83 15.36
CA ASN A 108 -5.28 13.59 13.96
C ASN A 108 -3.97 13.51 13.14
N LEU A 109 -3.05 14.45 13.37
CA LEU A 109 -1.78 14.49 12.66
C LEU A 109 -0.90 13.26 12.95
N ILE A 110 -0.82 12.81 14.21
CA ILE A 110 -0.10 11.58 14.59
C ILE A 110 -0.71 10.36 13.89
N ARG A 111 -2.03 10.27 13.84
CA ARG A 111 -2.73 9.21 13.10
C ARG A 111 -2.40 9.24 11.61
N ASP A 112 -2.46 10.42 10.99
CA ASP A 112 -2.17 10.60 9.57
C ASP A 112 -0.72 10.35 9.19
N ILE A 113 0.22 10.59 10.11
CA ILE A 113 1.65 10.33 9.90
C ILE A 113 1.94 8.83 9.96
N TYR A 114 1.46 8.17 11.02
CA TYR A 114 1.81 6.79 11.29
C TYR A 114 0.80 5.78 10.73
N GLN A 115 -0.36 6.24 10.29
CA GLN A 115 -1.46 5.40 9.78
C GLN A 115 -1.74 4.19 10.67
N SER A 116 -1.71 4.42 12.00
CA SER A 116 -1.80 3.36 12.99
C SER A 116 -2.32 3.91 14.32
N ARG A 117 -3.17 3.13 14.97
CA ARG A 117 -3.72 3.37 16.31
C ARG A 117 -3.12 2.43 17.36
N ALA A 118 -2.09 1.65 16.99
CA ALA A 118 -1.41 0.75 17.92
C ALA A 118 -0.91 1.50 19.16
N TYR A 119 -1.17 0.96 20.36
CA TYR A 119 -0.71 1.52 21.63
C TYR A 119 0.79 1.36 21.81
N THR A 120 1.53 2.17 21.08
CA THR A 120 2.98 2.17 21.10
C THR A 120 3.53 3.58 21.17
N THR A 121 4.77 3.73 21.63
CA THR A 121 5.45 5.02 21.64
C THR A 121 5.97 5.36 20.26
N ARG A 122 5.59 6.53 19.76
CA ARG A 122 6.06 7.13 18.51
C ARG A 122 7.02 8.27 18.84
N SER A 123 7.97 8.53 17.96
CA SER A 123 8.98 9.57 18.16
C SER A 123 9.03 10.52 16.97
N PRO A 124 7.95 11.29 16.70
CA PRO A 124 7.90 12.18 15.57
C PRO A 124 8.88 13.33 15.69
N LYS A 125 9.45 13.73 14.56
CA LYS A 125 10.39 14.83 14.42
C LYS A 125 9.64 16.13 14.16
N LEU A 126 9.84 17.10 15.05
CA LEU A 126 9.30 18.46 14.95
C LEU A 126 10.37 19.39 14.39
N ALA A 127 10.08 20.11 13.32
CA ALA A 127 10.91 21.17 12.77
C ALA A 127 10.20 22.52 12.90
N VAL A 128 10.91 23.53 13.39
CA VAL A 128 10.37 24.84 13.76
C VAL A 128 11.19 25.97 13.16
N GLU A 129 10.53 26.86 12.45
CA GLU A 129 11.03 28.16 12.02
C GLU A 129 10.36 29.26 12.88
N TYR A 130 11.16 30.15 13.47
CA TYR A 130 10.67 31.12 14.45
C TYR A 130 11.48 32.41 14.43
N SER A 131 10.95 33.43 15.07
CA SER A 131 11.58 34.73 15.23
C SER A 131 11.56 35.16 16.70
N ALA A 132 12.57 35.88 17.15
CA ALA A 132 12.53 36.59 18.43
C ALA A 132 11.89 37.96 18.24
N ASN A 133 10.99 38.33 19.11
CA ASN A 133 10.36 39.65 19.18
C ASN A 133 11.14 40.50 20.16
N LEU A 134 11.56 41.69 19.75
CA LEU A 134 12.37 42.60 20.54
C LEU A 134 11.55 43.70 21.20
N ALA A 135 12.07 44.28 22.27
CA ALA A 135 11.42 45.36 23.02
C ALA A 135 11.19 46.64 22.19
N ASN A 136 11.97 46.84 21.14
CA ASN A 136 11.80 47.96 20.21
C ASN A 136 10.72 47.71 19.15
N GLY A 137 10.08 46.52 19.14
CA GLY A 137 9.06 46.16 18.20
C GLY A 137 9.53 45.38 16.96
N ASP A 138 10.85 45.21 16.80
CA ASP A 138 11.39 44.42 15.69
C ASP A 138 11.29 42.93 15.94
N ALA A 139 11.31 42.15 14.85
CA ALA A 139 11.40 40.68 14.90
C ALA A 139 12.66 40.23 14.15
N VAL A 140 13.44 39.35 14.79
CA VAL A 140 14.68 38.81 14.22
C VAL A 140 14.48 37.31 14.00
N ASP A 141 14.68 36.88 12.75
CA ASP A 141 14.63 35.48 12.39
C ASP A 141 15.78 34.71 13.00
N LEU A 142 15.47 33.64 13.69
CA LEU A 142 16.45 32.77 14.33
C LEU A 142 16.65 31.49 13.52
N PRO A 143 17.80 30.81 13.65
CA PRO A 143 18.04 29.53 12.99
C PRO A 143 16.95 28.54 13.35
N ALA A 144 16.38 27.87 12.34
CA ALA A 144 15.43 26.78 12.54
C ALA A 144 16.04 25.66 13.39
N PHE A 145 15.21 24.97 14.17
CA PHE A 145 15.65 23.82 14.94
C PHE A 145 14.75 22.61 14.70
N GLU A 146 15.31 21.44 15.00
CA GLU A 146 14.59 20.18 14.96
C GLU A 146 14.70 19.49 16.33
N VAL A 147 13.59 18.91 16.77
CA VAL A 147 13.55 18.10 18.00
C VAL A 147 12.71 16.84 17.77
N VAL A 148 13.06 15.77 18.46
CA VAL A 148 12.25 14.55 18.51
C VAL A 148 11.36 14.65 19.72
N THR A 149 10.06 14.58 19.50
CA THR A 149 9.06 14.48 20.56
C THR A 149 8.76 13.01 20.86
N SER A 150 7.95 12.74 21.87
CA SER A 150 7.54 11.36 22.19
C SER A 150 6.04 11.35 22.48
N VAL A 151 5.31 10.50 21.78
CA VAL A 151 3.87 10.32 21.99
C VAL A 151 3.52 8.85 22.08
N LYS A 152 2.75 8.48 23.06
CA LYS A 152 2.15 7.16 23.18
C LYS A 152 0.67 7.26 22.83
N THR A 153 0.25 6.51 21.80
CA THR A 153 -1.12 6.54 21.31
C THR A 153 -2.08 5.80 22.25
N THR A 154 -3.39 6.00 22.03
CA THR A 154 -4.44 5.26 22.76
C THR A 154 -4.28 3.75 22.61
N PRO A 155 -4.57 2.95 23.67
CA PRO A 155 -4.61 1.51 23.54
C PRO A 155 -5.61 1.07 22.49
N THR A 156 -5.26 0.04 21.70
CA THR A 156 -6.25 -0.69 20.90
C THR A 156 -7.14 -1.49 21.83
N PRO A 157 -8.44 -1.64 21.52
CA PRO A 157 -9.29 -2.60 22.21
C PRO A 157 -8.72 -4.02 22.06
N SER A 158 -8.99 -4.87 23.04
CA SER A 158 -8.63 -6.29 22.95
C SER A 158 -9.40 -6.97 21.83
N GLU A 159 -8.81 -8.00 21.21
CA GLU A 159 -9.48 -8.83 20.21
C GLU A 159 -10.78 -9.41 20.77
N ASP A 160 -11.79 -9.49 19.90
CA ASP A 160 -13.02 -10.19 20.24
C ASP A 160 -12.75 -11.70 20.31
N PRO A 161 -13.07 -12.39 21.42
CA PRO A 161 -12.76 -13.82 21.59
C PRO A 161 -13.53 -14.72 20.61
N LYS A 162 -14.58 -14.23 19.98
CA LYS A 162 -15.35 -14.93 18.94
C LYS A 162 -15.00 -14.47 17.53
N GLY A 163 -13.98 -13.60 17.38
CA GLY A 163 -13.55 -13.07 16.09
C GLY A 163 -14.48 -12.00 15.52
N TYR A 164 -14.41 -11.82 14.20
CA TYR A 164 -15.12 -10.76 13.48
C TYR A 164 -15.83 -11.32 12.26
N TYR A 165 -16.86 -10.61 11.80
CA TYR A 165 -17.59 -10.96 10.59
C TYR A 165 -18.06 -9.72 9.85
N LEU A 166 -18.45 -9.91 8.60
CA LEU A 166 -18.98 -8.89 7.71
C LEU A 166 -20.46 -9.14 7.43
N LEU A 167 -21.23 -8.06 7.39
CA LEU A 167 -22.52 -8.01 6.73
C LEU A 167 -22.49 -6.92 5.67
N GLY A 168 -23.05 -7.19 4.50
CA GLY A 168 -23.03 -6.26 3.39
C GLY A 168 -24.04 -6.55 2.31
N GLN A 169 -24.03 -5.76 1.25
CA GLN A 169 -24.97 -5.88 0.14
C GLN A 169 -24.84 -7.19 -0.63
N TRP A 170 -23.65 -7.79 -0.72
CA TRP A 170 -23.45 -9.07 -1.43
C TRP A 170 -24.25 -10.24 -0.87
N GLN A 171 -24.67 -10.19 0.40
CA GLN A 171 -25.57 -11.16 1.04
C GLN A 171 -26.90 -10.53 1.47
N ASN A 172 -27.29 -9.38 0.86
CA ASN A 172 -28.52 -8.64 1.20
C ASN A 172 -28.66 -8.31 2.69
N TRP A 173 -27.55 -8.09 3.41
CA TRP A 173 -27.52 -7.85 4.85
C TRP A 173 -28.17 -8.97 5.66
N ASP A 174 -28.07 -10.21 5.21
CA ASP A 174 -28.66 -11.35 5.89
C ASP A 174 -27.96 -11.64 7.22
N ALA A 175 -28.59 -11.20 8.30
CA ALA A 175 -28.10 -11.36 9.67
C ALA A 175 -28.08 -12.83 10.16
N THR A 176 -28.61 -13.75 9.38
CA THR A 176 -28.55 -15.20 9.69
C THR A 176 -27.37 -15.89 9.01
N ASN A 177 -26.78 -15.27 8.00
CA ASN A 177 -25.69 -15.84 7.20
C ASN A 177 -24.55 -14.83 6.99
N PRO A 178 -23.80 -14.46 8.05
CA PRO A 178 -22.68 -13.51 7.95
C PRO A 178 -21.48 -14.11 7.24
N THR A 179 -20.65 -13.26 6.67
CA THR A 179 -19.31 -13.64 6.17
C THR A 179 -18.31 -13.56 7.33
N TRP A 180 -17.98 -14.68 7.93
CA TRP A 180 -16.97 -14.74 8.99
C TRP A 180 -15.58 -14.48 8.43
N MET A 181 -14.77 -13.71 9.16
CA MET A 181 -13.38 -13.44 8.82
C MET A 181 -12.48 -14.52 9.42
N GLU A 182 -11.49 -14.93 8.65
CA GLU A 182 -10.44 -15.84 9.11
C GLU A 182 -9.44 -15.10 9.98
N ASN A 183 -9.08 -15.69 11.12
CA ASN A 183 -8.06 -15.15 12.02
C ASN A 183 -6.67 -15.60 11.54
N ASN A 184 -5.81 -14.65 11.15
CA ASN A 184 -4.45 -14.91 10.66
C ASN A 184 -3.44 -15.19 11.80
N GLY A 185 -3.84 -15.03 13.07
CA GLY A 185 -3.01 -15.33 14.24
C GLY A 185 -2.05 -14.21 14.64
N ASP A 186 -2.08 -13.08 13.94
CA ASP A 186 -1.21 -11.90 14.18
C ASP A 186 -1.99 -10.63 14.55
N GLY A 187 -3.29 -10.78 14.87
CA GLY A 187 -4.21 -9.65 15.13
C GLY A 187 -4.85 -9.09 13.87
N THR A 188 -4.64 -9.74 12.73
CA THR A 188 -5.37 -9.44 11.49
C THR A 188 -6.41 -10.52 11.18
N TYR A 189 -7.46 -10.11 10.48
CA TYR A 189 -8.56 -10.96 10.07
C TYR A 189 -8.87 -10.70 8.61
N THR A 190 -9.08 -11.76 7.82
CA THR A 190 -9.37 -11.65 6.39
C THR A 190 -10.70 -12.29 6.00
N ALA A 191 -11.36 -11.72 5.01
CA ALA A 191 -12.51 -12.35 4.36
C ALA A 191 -12.52 -12.00 2.87
N THR A 192 -12.93 -12.97 2.05
CA THR A 192 -13.15 -12.76 0.62
C THR A 192 -14.63 -12.61 0.35
N VAL A 193 -15.02 -11.57 -0.37
CA VAL A 193 -16.40 -11.28 -0.75
C VAL A 193 -16.50 -11.07 -2.25
N THR A 194 -17.64 -11.42 -2.84
CA THR A 194 -17.92 -11.12 -4.25
C THR A 194 -19.07 -10.13 -4.33
N THR A 195 -18.82 -9.00 -4.97
CA THR A 195 -19.74 -7.88 -5.09
C THR A 195 -20.34 -7.80 -6.49
N ALA A 196 -21.54 -7.24 -6.61
CA ALA A 196 -22.16 -6.87 -7.88
C ALA A 196 -21.63 -5.51 -8.37
N ASP A 197 -21.91 -5.15 -9.62
CA ASP A 197 -21.61 -3.81 -10.13
C ASP A 197 -22.35 -2.73 -9.33
N GLY A 198 -21.73 -1.57 -9.18
CA GLY A 198 -22.22 -0.45 -8.39
C GLY A 198 -21.63 -0.41 -6.97
N ASP A 199 -22.28 0.30 -6.09
CA ASP A 199 -21.81 0.48 -4.71
C ASP A 199 -22.30 -0.64 -3.81
N ASN A 200 -21.37 -1.29 -3.13
CA ASN A 200 -21.63 -2.41 -2.23
C ASN A 200 -21.27 -2.02 -0.79
N TRP A 201 -22.28 -1.65 -0.02
CA TRP A 201 -22.16 -1.21 1.35
C TRP A 201 -21.90 -2.37 2.30
N PHE A 202 -21.06 -2.18 3.34
CA PHE A 202 -20.77 -3.23 4.31
C PHE A 202 -20.38 -2.66 5.67
N LYS A 203 -20.39 -3.50 6.68
CA LYS A 203 -19.84 -3.22 8.02
C LYS A 203 -19.13 -4.44 8.57
N PHE A 204 -18.18 -4.17 9.46
CA PHE A 204 -17.59 -5.18 10.33
C PHE A 204 -18.42 -5.32 11.61
N TYR A 205 -18.39 -6.50 12.21
CA TYR A 205 -19.08 -6.77 13.46
C TYR A 205 -18.26 -7.67 14.37
N GLN A 206 -18.34 -7.42 15.68
CA GLN A 206 -17.71 -8.24 16.71
C GLN A 206 -18.50 -9.54 16.91
N GLY A 207 -17.81 -10.68 16.92
CA GLY A 207 -18.42 -12.00 17.04
C GLY A 207 -19.11 -12.24 18.38
N SER A 208 -18.67 -11.58 19.46
CA SER A 208 -19.29 -11.68 20.78
C SER A 208 -20.73 -11.15 20.81
N HIS A 209 -21.08 -10.23 19.90
CA HIS A 209 -22.42 -9.67 19.74
C HIS A 209 -23.28 -10.40 18.70
N PHE A 210 -22.75 -11.46 18.08
CA PHE A 210 -23.52 -12.21 17.08
C PHE A 210 -24.64 -13.04 17.73
N VAL A 211 -25.88 -12.70 17.39
CA VAL A 211 -27.07 -13.49 17.61
C VAL A 211 -27.85 -13.56 16.29
N SER A 212 -28.00 -14.77 15.74
CA SER A 212 -28.57 -14.97 14.40
C SER A 212 -29.93 -14.29 14.25
N GLY A 213 -30.03 -13.33 13.32
CA GLY A 213 -31.25 -12.60 13.02
C GLY A 213 -31.61 -11.50 14.02
N ASP A 214 -30.86 -11.32 15.10
CA ASP A 214 -31.09 -10.27 16.12
C ASP A 214 -30.23 -9.05 15.86
N TRP A 215 -30.81 -8.08 15.16
CA TRP A 215 -30.14 -6.82 14.82
C TRP A 215 -29.85 -5.93 16.04
N ASP A 216 -30.62 -6.03 17.12
CA ASP A 216 -30.37 -5.23 18.33
C ASP A 216 -29.07 -5.68 19.02
N SER A 217 -28.80 -6.97 19.06
CA SER A 217 -27.54 -7.52 19.55
C SER A 217 -26.38 -7.23 18.56
N ILE A 218 -26.56 -7.53 17.28
CA ILE A 218 -25.55 -7.38 16.22
C ILE A 218 -25.04 -5.94 16.15
N ASN A 219 -25.93 -4.95 16.20
CA ASN A 219 -25.55 -3.52 16.09
C ASN A 219 -24.72 -3.01 17.29
N GLN A 220 -24.76 -3.68 18.44
CA GLN A 220 -23.89 -3.33 19.57
C GLN A 220 -22.42 -3.59 19.28
N GLY A 221 -22.11 -4.53 18.37
CA GLY A 221 -20.78 -4.85 17.94
C GLY A 221 -20.39 -4.26 16.57
N ALA A 222 -21.20 -3.32 16.05
CA ALA A 222 -20.97 -2.76 14.72
C ALA A 222 -19.70 -1.91 14.65
N MET A 223 -18.90 -2.11 13.64
CA MET A 223 -17.66 -1.37 13.33
C MET A 223 -17.69 -0.95 11.86
N GLY A 224 -17.07 0.18 11.53
CA GLY A 224 -17.09 0.70 10.16
C GLY A 224 -16.06 1.78 9.94
N CYS A 225 -16.42 2.85 9.25
CA CYS A 225 -15.55 4.00 8.97
C CYS A 225 -16.11 5.30 9.58
N ALA A 226 -15.36 6.40 9.49
CA ALA A 226 -15.76 7.70 10.01
C ALA A 226 -16.71 8.48 9.06
N VAL A 227 -16.65 8.19 7.77
CA VAL A 227 -17.44 8.89 6.74
C VAL A 227 -18.35 7.89 6.03
N ASN A 228 -19.65 8.18 6.02
CA ASN A 228 -20.62 7.30 5.37
C ASN A 228 -20.42 7.26 3.86
N GLY A 229 -20.31 6.06 3.30
CA GLY A 229 -20.04 5.86 1.88
C GLY A 229 -18.57 6.03 1.48
N ASP A 230 -17.65 5.99 2.44
CA ASP A 230 -16.21 6.00 2.14
C ASP A 230 -15.81 4.77 1.33
N ASN A 231 -15.21 4.99 0.16
CA ASN A 231 -14.74 3.97 -0.76
C ASN A 231 -13.21 3.84 -0.80
N SER A 232 -12.52 4.37 0.20
CA SER A 232 -11.07 4.25 0.32
C SER A 232 -10.66 2.79 0.49
N LEU A 233 -9.63 2.38 -0.24
CA LEU A 233 -9.09 1.00 -0.17
C LEU A 233 -8.31 0.73 1.12
N PHE A 234 -7.97 1.77 1.88
CA PHE A 234 -7.39 1.74 3.21
C PHE A 234 -8.07 2.79 4.08
N ASN A 235 -8.50 2.44 5.29
CA ASN A 235 -9.06 3.40 6.24
C ASN A 235 -8.93 2.91 7.68
N TYR A 236 -9.22 3.82 8.63
CA TYR A 236 -9.34 3.49 10.04
C TYR A 236 -10.70 2.89 10.35
N VAL A 237 -10.70 1.89 11.22
CA VAL A 237 -11.93 1.29 11.75
C VAL A 237 -12.45 2.13 12.90
N VAL A 238 -13.69 2.54 12.82
CA VAL A 238 -14.45 3.12 13.93
C VAL A 238 -15.18 1.98 14.63
N TRP A 239 -14.97 1.84 15.95
CA TRP A 239 -15.67 0.85 16.79
C TRP A 239 -16.78 1.53 17.59
N PRO A 240 -17.69 0.78 18.21
CA PRO A 240 -18.75 1.36 19.02
C PRO A 240 -18.20 2.25 20.13
N ASN A 241 -18.71 3.48 20.22
CA ASN A 241 -18.26 4.51 21.17
C ASN A 241 -16.78 4.91 21.00
N ASP A 242 -16.28 4.94 19.78
CA ASP A 242 -14.95 5.43 19.48
C ASP A 242 -14.80 6.89 19.91
N PRO A 243 -13.90 7.24 20.85
CA PRO A 243 -13.79 8.59 21.37
C PRO A 243 -13.14 9.58 20.39
N GLU A 244 -12.49 9.08 19.33
CA GLU A 244 -11.71 9.90 18.40
C GLU A 244 -12.42 10.09 17.06
N LEU A 245 -13.03 9.04 16.51
CA LEU A 245 -13.60 9.04 15.17
C LEU A 245 -15.13 9.20 15.14
N GLY A 246 -15.78 9.18 16.31
CA GLY A 246 -17.21 9.44 16.43
C GLY A 246 -18.10 8.24 16.09
N GLU A 247 -19.20 8.49 15.37
CA GLU A 247 -20.18 7.46 15.06
C GLU A 247 -19.70 6.48 13.98
N VAL A 248 -20.08 5.21 14.14
CA VAL A 248 -19.81 4.16 13.17
C VAL A 248 -20.59 4.39 11.88
N GLN A 249 -19.90 4.78 10.82
CA GLN A 249 -20.46 4.93 9.49
C GLN A 249 -20.20 3.71 8.63
N THR A 250 -20.79 3.64 7.45
CA THR A 250 -20.79 2.47 6.57
C THR A 250 -19.83 2.70 5.40
N PRO A 251 -18.75 1.93 5.28
CA PRO A 251 -17.89 1.93 4.09
C PRO A 251 -18.58 1.30 2.88
N VAL A 252 -18.02 1.54 1.70
CA VAL A 252 -18.54 1.04 0.43
C VAL A 252 -17.40 0.49 -0.44
N ILE A 253 -17.66 -0.61 -1.14
CA ILE A 253 -16.82 -1.10 -2.23
C ILE A 253 -17.49 -0.71 -3.54
N SER A 254 -16.84 0.13 -4.35
CA SER A 254 -17.36 0.53 -5.65
C SER A 254 -16.94 -0.46 -6.73
N GLY A 255 -17.93 -0.97 -7.47
CA GLY A 255 -17.78 -1.90 -8.59
C GLY A 255 -17.91 -3.38 -8.21
N GLY A 256 -18.20 -4.18 -9.23
CA GLY A 256 -18.31 -5.64 -9.15
C GLY A 256 -16.93 -6.32 -9.11
N GLY A 257 -16.88 -7.50 -8.51
CA GLY A 257 -15.69 -8.34 -8.47
C GLY A 257 -15.50 -9.06 -7.14
N THR A 258 -14.41 -9.77 -7.03
CA THR A 258 -13.99 -10.41 -5.79
C THR A 258 -13.01 -9.51 -5.05
N PHE A 259 -13.22 -9.34 -3.76
CA PHE A 259 -12.38 -8.48 -2.92
C PHE A 259 -11.98 -9.24 -1.66
N GLU A 260 -10.72 -9.09 -1.29
CA GLU A 260 -10.19 -9.45 0.01
C GLU A 260 -10.29 -8.23 0.93
N ILE A 261 -10.93 -8.41 2.07
CA ILE A 261 -11.07 -7.39 3.09
C ILE A 261 -10.26 -7.86 4.30
N THR A 262 -9.25 -7.07 4.68
CA THR A 262 -8.43 -7.33 5.85
C THR A 262 -8.76 -6.32 6.94
N LEU A 263 -9.07 -6.81 8.13
CA LEU A 263 -9.25 -6.03 9.36
C LEU A 263 -8.00 -6.22 10.23
N ASP A 264 -7.33 -5.15 10.60
CA ASP A 264 -6.19 -5.13 11.51
C ASP A 264 -6.61 -4.52 12.86
N ILE A 265 -6.72 -5.37 13.87
CA ILE A 265 -7.13 -4.96 15.22
C ILE A 265 -5.98 -4.29 15.96
N ASN A 266 -4.73 -4.62 15.68
CA ASN A 266 -3.58 -3.98 16.34
C ASN A 266 -3.50 -2.49 15.98
N ASN A 267 -3.80 -2.15 14.73
CA ASN A 267 -3.75 -0.78 14.22
C ASN A 267 -5.13 -0.12 14.10
N TYR A 268 -6.20 -0.89 14.25
CA TYR A 268 -7.58 -0.47 14.01
C TYR A 268 -7.75 0.15 12.62
N THR A 269 -7.31 -0.61 11.63
CA THR A 269 -7.42 -0.25 10.22
C THR A 269 -8.07 -1.38 9.43
N TYR A 270 -8.53 -1.07 8.24
CA TYR A 270 -8.92 -2.09 7.27
C TYR A 270 -8.39 -1.75 5.88
N THR A 271 -8.19 -2.78 5.08
CA THR A 271 -7.90 -2.67 3.66
C THR A 271 -8.92 -3.43 2.86
N VAL A 272 -9.21 -2.93 1.66
CA VAL A 272 -10.03 -3.60 0.66
C VAL A 272 -9.15 -3.77 -0.57
N LYS A 273 -8.80 -4.99 -0.90
CA LYS A 273 -7.99 -5.31 -2.07
C LYS A 273 -8.83 -6.11 -3.05
N ARG A 274 -8.82 -5.73 -4.33
CA ARG A 274 -9.44 -6.58 -5.35
C ARG A 274 -8.64 -7.88 -5.42
N ALA A 275 -9.29 -9.00 -5.09
CA ALA A 275 -8.73 -10.32 -5.29
C ALA A 275 -8.94 -10.68 -6.76
N GLU A 276 -7.90 -10.63 -7.56
CA GLU A 276 -7.98 -11.14 -8.92
C GLU A 276 -8.04 -12.66 -8.87
N ALA A 277 -9.12 -13.24 -9.41
CA ALA A 277 -9.17 -14.66 -9.61
C ALA A 277 -8.03 -15.07 -10.54
N ARG A 278 -7.34 -16.17 -10.24
CA ARG A 278 -6.31 -16.71 -11.11
C ARG A 278 -6.91 -17.82 -11.96
N TYR A 279 -6.63 -17.78 -13.24
CA TYR A 279 -7.04 -18.80 -14.20
C TYR A 279 -5.82 -19.47 -14.81
N TYR A 280 -5.98 -20.73 -15.17
CA TYR A 280 -4.91 -21.56 -15.73
C TYR A 280 -5.38 -22.27 -16.99
N VAL A 281 -4.50 -22.30 -17.98
CA VAL A 281 -4.66 -23.20 -19.13
C VAL A 281 -4.40 -24.61 -18.66
N VAL A 282 -5.35 -25.51 -18.92
CA VAL A 282 -5.15 -26.94 -18.78
C VAL A 282 -5.36 -27.58 -20.15
N GLY A 283 -4.31 -28.20 -20.67
CA GLY A 283 -4.35 -28.70 -22.04
C GLY A 283 -3.00 -29.08 -22.60
N ASN A 284 -2.86 -29.00 -23.90
CA ASN A 284 -1.61 -29.28 -24.60
C ASN A 284 -0.39 -28.48 -24.07
N PRO A 285 -0.55 -27.18 -23.76
CA PRO A 285 0.55 -26.37 -23.22
C PRO A 285 1.24 -26.96 -21.99
N GLN A 286 0.49 -27.54 -21.05
CA GLN A 286 1.06 -28.14 -19.81
C GLN A 286 0.86 -29.67 -19.75
N GLY A 287 0.46 -30.31 -20.84
CA GLY A 287 0.34 -31.77 -20.94
C GLY A 287 -0.88 -32.37 -20.25
N TRP A 288 -1.98 -31.62 -20.09
CA TRP A 288 -3.24 -32.08 -19.47
C TRP A 288 -3.08 -32.54 -18.02
N SER A 289 -2.12 -31.97 -17.28
CA SER A 289 -1.88 -32.29 -15.89
C SER A 289 -2.89 -31.61 -14.96
N ASP A 290 -3.42 -32.34 -14.00
CA ASP A 290 -4.28 -31.83 -12.94
C ASP A 290 -3.49 -31.27 -11.73
N LYS A 291 -2.16 -31.11 -11.88
CA LYS A 291 -1.24 -30.67 -10.83
C LYS A 291 -0.28 -29.56 -11.29
N ASP A 292 -0.15 -29.37 -12.59
CA ASP A 292 0.80 -28.43 -13.16
C ASP A 292 0.11 -27.07 -13.41
N MET A 293 0.43 -26.10 -12.55
CA MET A 293 -0.07 -24.74 -12.59
C MET A 293 0.86 -23.77 -13.34
N SER A 294 1.80 -24.26 -14.15
CA SER A 294 2.78 -23.41 -14.85
C SER A 294 2.19 -22.51 -15.94
N CYS A 295 0.99 -22.83 -16.45
CA CYS A 295 0.33 -22.08 -17.51
C CYS A 295 -0.76 -21.14 -16.97
N MET A 296 -0.37 -20.12 -16.22
CA MET A 296 -1.28 -19.14 -15.65
C MET A 296 -1.64 -18.04 -16.66
N PHE A 297 -2.92 -17.67 -16.71
CA PHE A 297 -3.37 -16.48 -17.42
C PHE A 297 -2.89 -15.20 -16.72
N TYR A 298 -2.57 -14.19 -17.51
CA TYR A 298 -2.22 -12.86 -17.02
C TYR A 298 -3.45 -11.97 -16.96
N ALA A 299 -3.69 -11.37 -15.80
CA ALA A 299 -4.82 -10.48 -15.55
C ALA A 299 -4.64 -9.11 -16.22
N HIS A 300 -5.74 -8.53 -16.69
CA HIS A 300 -5.83 -7.17 -17.24
C HIS A 300 -6.67 -6.24 -16.35
N GLY A 301 -7.12 -6.74 -15.20
CA GLY A 301 -8.16 -6.10 -14.40
C GLY A 301 -9.56 -6.33 -14.98
N GLY A 302 -10.59 -6.07 -14.16
CA GLY A 302 -11.98 -6.18 -14.59
C GLY A 302 -12.40 -7.59 -15.03
N ASN A 303 -11.85 -8.65 -14.44
CA ASN A 303 -12.11 -10.05 -14.78
C ASN A 303 -11.77 -10.43 -16.23
N ILE A 304 -10.80 -9.75 -16.83
CA ILE A 304 -10.28 -10.07 -18.18
C ILE A 304 -8.87 -10.63 -18.02
N TYR A 305 -8.59 -11.74 -18.69
CA TYR A 305 -7.33 -12.46 -18.59
C TYR A 305 -6.84 -12.90 -19.97
N SER A 306 -5.54 -13.01 -20.17
CA SER A 306 -4.98 -13.51 -21.42
C SER A 306 -3.84 -14.51 -21.23
N TYR A 307 -3.68 -15.37 -22.21
CA TYR A 307 -2.57 -16.28 -22.34
C TYR A 307 -2.06 -16.33 -23.79
N THR A 308 -0.78 -16.14 -23.98
CA THR A 308 -0.17 -16.03 -25.32
C THR A 308 0.88 -17.10 -25.51
N THR A 309 0.76 -17.88 -26.61
CA THR A 309 1.75 -18.89 -26.99
C THR A 309 1.53 -19.35 -28.44
N GLN A 310 2.35 -20.27 -28.92
CA GLN A 310 2.09 -21.07 -30.10
C GLN A 310 1.15 -22.22 -29.75
N TRP A 311 0.03 -22.35 -30.49
CA TRP A 311 -0.99 -23.34 -30.19
C TRP A 311 -0.94 -24.53 -31.16
N SER A 312 -1.19 -25.73 -30.66
CA SER A 312 -1.15 -26.94 -31.46
C SER A 312 -2.31 -27.06 -32.46
N GLY A 313 -3.44 -26.40 -32.16
CA GLY A 313 -4.66 -26.42 -32.99
C GLY A 313 -5.37 -27.78 -32.97
N ALA A 314 -5.29 -28.51 -31.88
CA ALA A 314 -5.94 -29.80 -31.72
C ALA A 314 -6.39 -30.03 -30.26
N TRP A 315 -7.65 -29.71 -29.94
CA TRP A 315 -8.18 -29.80 -28.56
C TRP A 315 -7.24 -29.15 -27.56
N ASP A 316 -6.86 -27.90 -27.80
CA ASP A 316 -5.71 -27.31 -27.14
C ASP A 316 -5.88 -27.17 -25.64
N LEU A 317 -7.09 -26.83 -25.17
CA LEU A 317 -7.27 -26.50 -23.75
C LEU A 317 -8.69 -26.59 -23.22
N LYS A 318 -8.76 -26.62 -21.91
CA LYS A 318 -9.79 -26.13 -21.00
C LYS A 318 -9.18 -25.12 -20.06
N ILE A 319 -9.98 -24.52 -19.19
CA ILE A 319 -9.53 -23.49 -18.24
C ILE A 319 -10.00 -23.90 -16.84
N TRP A 320 -9.11 -23.77 -15.86
CA TRP A 320 -9.45 -23.83 -14.46
C TRP A 320 -9.23 -22.48 -13.78
N ASP A 321 -10.10 -22.11 -12.87
CA ASP A 321 -9.73 -21.14 -11.84
C ASP A 321 -8.90 -21.81 -10.73
N ALA A 322 -8.15 -21.02 -9.96
CA ALA A 322 -7.25 -21.55 -8.92
C ALA A 322 -7.98 -22.39 -7.88
N LYS A 323 -9.19 -22.00 -7.49
CA LYS A 323 -9.99 -22.66 -6.46
C LYS A 323 -10.49 -24.06 -6.89
N ASN A 324 -10.73 -24.24 -8.16
CA ASN A 324 -11.23 -25.48 -8.75
C ASN A 324 -10.15 -26.25 -9.52
N PHE A 325 -8.85 -25.87 -9.38
CA PHE A 325 -7.77 -26.52 -10.09
C PHE A 325 -7.71 -28.03 -9.75
N GLY A 326 -7.66 -28.86 -10.80
CA GLY A 326 -7.69 -30.31 -10.69
C GLY A 326 -9.08 -30.94 -10.64
N ILE A 327 -10.17 -30.15 -10.59
CA ILE A 327 -11.56 -30.64 -10.57
C ILE A 327 -12.15 -30.53 -11.98
N TRP A 328 -12.11 -31.63 -12.73
CA TRP A 328 -12.50 -31.66 -14.15
C TRP A 328 -13.94 -31.22 -14.42
N GLU A 329 -14.87 -31.53 -13.51
CA GLU A 329 -16.27 -31.15 -13.62
C GLU A 329 -16.49 -29.63 -13.60
N ASN A 330 -15.55 -28.89 -13.02
CA ASN A 330 -15.60 -27.44 -12.89
C ASN A 330 -14.72 -26.70 -13.92
N ALA A 331 -14.12 -27.44 -14.86
CA ALA A 331 -13.31 -26.83 -15.91
C ALA A 331 -14.18 -26.04 -16.90
N TRP A 332 -13.77 -24.82 -17.21
CA TRP A 332 -14.37 -24.00 -18.27
C TRP A 332 -13.92 -24.48 -19.66
N GLY A 333 -14.77 -24.38 -20.62
CA GLY A 333 -14.51 -24.70 -22.02
C GLY A 333 -15.68 -24.29 -22.89
N THR A 334 -15.82 -24.87 -24.08
CA THR A 334 -16.93 -24.57 -24.99
C THR A 334 -18.00 -25.66 -24.97
N ALA A 335 -19.15 -25.40 -25.59
CA ALA A 335 -20.21 -26.40 -25.73
C ALA A 335 -19.90 -27.46 -26.81
N VAL A 336 -19.00 -27.13 -27.77
CA VAL A 336 -18.61 -27.98 -28.87
C VAL A 336 -17.17 -28.46 -28.69
N ASP A 337 -16.95 -29.76 -28.83
CA ASP A 337 -15.63 -30.35 -28.69
C ASP A 337 -14.74 -29.96 -29.86
N GLY A 338 -13.54 -29.46 -29.58
CA GLY A 338 -12.58 -29.00 -30.58
C GLY A 338 -13.01 -27.71 -31.31
N ASP A 339 -13.81 -26.85 -30.64
CA ASP A 339 -14.23 -25.56 -31.21
C ASP A 339 -13.00 -24.71 -31.55
N GLY A 340 -12.82 -24.34 -32.81
CA GLY A 340 -11.76 -23.49 -33.35
C GLY A 340 -12.25 -22.10 -33.80
N SER A 341 -13.41 -21.67 -33.27
CA SER A 341 -13.94 -20.33 -33.56
C SER A 341 -13.03 -19.23 -33.01
N ALA A 342 -12.92 -18.12 -33.75
CA ALA A 342 -12.09 -16.98 -33.33
C ALA A 342 -12.59 -16.28 -32.04
N SER A 343 -13.86 -16.50 -31.70
CA SER A 343 -14.48 -16.04 -30.45
C SER A 343 -15.70 -16.85 -30.11
N GLY A 344 -16.12 -16.86 -28.87
CA GLY A 344 -17.31 -17.61 -28.45
C GLY A 344 -17.60 -17.47 -26.96
N THR A 345 -18.47 -18.35 -26.47
CA THR A 345 -18.92 -18.38 -25.07
C THR A 345 -18.28 -19.55 -24.34
N LEU A 346 -17.84 -19.33 -23.12
CA LEU A 346 -17.35 -20.34 -22.18
C LEU A 346 -18.50 -20.86 -21.29
N ILE A 347 -18.45 -22.15 -21.01
CA ILE A 347 -19.35 -22.82 -20.05
C ILE A 347 -18.49 -23.62 -19.08
N ASN A 348 -18.95 -23.79 -17.83
CA ASN A 348 -18.24 -24.60 -16.80
C ASN A 348 -18.97 -25.88 -16.43
N LYS A 349 -20.10 -26.16 -17.07
CA LYS A 349 -20.83 -27.41 -16.87
C LYS A 349 -20.89 -28.18 -18.18
N ASP A 350 -20.48 -29.45 -18.14
CA ASP A 350 -20.42 -30.33 -19.31
C ASP A 350 -19.54 -29.75 -20.44
N SER A 351 -18.62 -28.85 -20.11
CA SER A 351 -17.75 -28.14 -21.04
C SER A 351 -16.85 -29.10 -21.81
N LYS A 352 -16.57 -28.74 -23.06
CA LYS A 352 -15.64 -29.45 -23.95
C LYS A 352 -14.35 -28.64 -24.13
N SER A 353 -13.30 -29.30 -24.59
CA SER A 353 -12.07 -28.62 -24.97
C SER A 353 -12.27 -27.82 -26.26
N PHE A 354 -11.52 -26.74 -26.40
CA PHE A 354 -11.50 -25.90 -27.58
C PHE A 354 -10.06 -25.65 -28.05
N GLN A 355 -9.87 -24.97 -29.14
CA GLN A 355 -8.57 -24.85 -29.77
C GLN A 355 -8.41 -23.52 -30.49
N ALA A 356 -7.16 -23.15 -30.79
CA ALA A 356 -6.86 -21.99 -31.60
C ALA A 356 -7.39 -22.14 -33.04
N PRO A 357 -7.76 -21.03 -33.72
CA PRO A 357 -8.32 -21.06 -35.07
C PRO A 357 -7.40 -21.68 -36.10
N THR A 358 -6.08 -21.49 -35.99
CA THR A 358 -5.10 -22.04 -36.91
C THR A 358 -4.01 -22.80 -36.18
N LYS A 359 -3.75 -24.01 -36.63
CA LYS A 359 -2.73 -24.89 -36.07
C LYS A 359 -1.32 -24.33 -36.25
N GLY A 360 -0.54 -24.34 -35.18
CA GLY A 360 0.89 -23.99 -35.20
C GLY A 360 1.17 -22.49 -35.23
N GLU A 361 0.15 -21.66 -35.14
CA GLU A 361 0.29 -20.22 -35.13
C GLU A 361 0.29 -19.67 -33.69
N TYR A 362 0.82 -18.46 -33.53
CA TYR A 362 0.82 -17.75 -32.26
C TYR A 362 -0.47 -16.94 -32.10
N TYR A 363 -1.14 -17.15 -30.99
CA TYR A 363 -2.33 -16.39 -30.62
C TYR A 363 -2.27 -16.00 -29.15
N THR A 364 -2.85 -14.83 -28.89
CA THR A 364 -3.32 -14.45 -27.56
C THR A 364 -4.77 -14.92 -27.40
N LEU A 365 -5.01 -15.83 -26.46
CA LEU A 365 -6.33 -16.15 -25.97
C LEU A 365 -6.70 -15.15 -24.89
N THR A 366 -7.77 -14.41 -25.09
CA THR A 366 -8.36 -13.53 -24.06
C THR A 366 -9.67 -14.14 -23.58
N ILE A 367 -9.87 -14.20 -22.26
CA ILE A 367 -11.12 -14.60 -21.65
C ILE A 367 -11.69 -13.42 -20.83
N ASN A 368 -12.99 -13.17 -20.98
CA ASN A 368 -13.76 -12.22 -20.19
C ASN A 368 -14.72 -12.98 -19.30
N MET A 369 -14.43 -13.03 -18.02
CA MET A 369 -15.20 -13.82 -17.04
C MET A 369 -16.40 -13.06 -16.46
N ASN A 370 -16.67 -11.81 -16.92
CA ASN A 370 -17.91 -11.11 -16.58
C ASN A 370 -19.11 -11.66 -17.38
N ASP A 371 -18.87 -11.99 -18.65
CA ASP A 371 -19.88 -12.50 -19.59
C ASP A 371 -19.55 -13.91 -20.10
N ASN A 372 -18.48 -14.53 -19.57
CA ASN A 372 -17.99 -15.84 -19.92
C ASN A 372 -17.74 -16.00 -21.44
N THR A 373 -16.99 -15.06 -22.00
CA THR A 373 -16.62 -15.08 -23.41
C THR A 373 -15.12 -15.29 -23.60
N TYR A 374 -14.74 -15.71 -24.80
CA TYR A 374 -13.34 -15.78 -25.23
C TYR A 374 -13.14 -15.18 -26.61
N SER A 375 -11.90 -14.77 -26.90
CA SER A 375 -11.45 -14.36 -28.23
C SER A 375 -9.99 -14.73 -28.47
N TRP A 376 -9.67 -14.99 -29.73
CA TRP A 376 -8.32 -15.26 -30.20
C TRP A 376 -7.84 -14.12 -31.07
N GLU A 377 -6.63 -13.63 -30.82
CA GLU A 377 -5.94 -12.62 -31.62
C GLU A 377 -4.58 -13.15 -32.05
N ALA A 378 -4.31 -13.15 -33.37
CA ALA A 378 -3.02 -13.58 -33.90
C ALA A 378 -1.91 -12.60 -33.50
N VAL A 379 -0.75 -13.14 -33.09
CA VAL A 379 0.41 -12.36 -32.66
C VAL A 379 1.67 -12.87 -33.32
N THR A 380 2.64 -11.98 -33.51
CA THR A 380 3.98 -12.36 -34.02
C THR A 380 5.03 -12.06 -32.92
N PRO A 381 5.78 -13.05 -32.45
CA PRO A 381 6.89 -12.80 -31.53
C PRO A 381 7.92 -11.84 -32.14
N SER A 382 8.40 -10.89 -31.34
CA SER A 382 9.36 -9.87 -31.79
C SER A 382 10.80 -10.16 -31.36
N ALA A 383 11.00 -11.08 -30.43
CA ALA A 383 12.30 -11.46 -29.89
C ALA A 383 12.31 -12.95 -29.49
N GLU A 384 13.51 -13.52 -29.49
CA GLU A 384 13.78 -14.87 -29.00
C GLU A 384 14.87 -14.79 -27.93
N TYR A 385 14.65 -15.43 -26.79
CA TYR A 385 15.62 -15.51 -25.73
C TYR A 385 16.01 -16.97 -25.46
N THR A 386 17.27 -17.22 -25.21
CA THR A 386 17.77 -18.57 -24.89
C THR A 386 17.60 -18.92 -23.41
N SER A 387 17.52 -17.92 -22.56
CA SER A 387 17.21 -18.04 -21.14
C SER A 387 16.53 -16.77 -20.61
N VAL A 388 15.72 -16.95 -19.59
CA VAL A 388 15.21 -15.88 -18.72
C VAL A 388 15.49 -16.29 -17.30
N SER A 389 16.01 -15.39 -16.49
CA SER A 389 16.45 -15.69 -15.13
C SER A 389 16.06 -14.62 -14.12
N LEU A 390 16.05 -15.00 -12.84
CA LEU A 390 15.97 -14.12 -11.69
C LEU A 390 17.37 -13.81 -11.16
N ILE A 391 17.59 -12.55 -10.82
CA ILE A 391 18.82 -12.09 -10.16
C ILE A 391 18.45 -11.01 -9.14
N GLY A 392 19.07 -11.00 -7.95
CA GLY A 392 18.69 -10.05 -6.91
C GLY A 392 19.47 -10.19 -5.63
N ASP A 393 18.97 -9.54 -4.58
CA ASP A 393 19.58 -9.56 -3.24
C ASP A 393 19.71 -10.99 -2.68
N PHE A 394 18.76 -11.88 -2.98
CA PHE A 394 18.73 -13.27 -2.52
C PHE A 394 19.95 -14.10 -2.98
N ASN A 395 20.64 -13.67 -4.03
CA ASN A 395 21.88 -14.30 -4.52
C ASN A 395 23.05 -13.30 -4.64
N GLY A 396 22.94 -12.14 -3.97
CA GLY A 396 23.97 -11.10 -3.95
C GLY A 396 24.25 -10.50 -5.32
N TRP A 397 23.26 -10.49 -6.22
CA TRP A 397 23.36 -10.04 -7.62
C TRP A 397 24.43 -10.80 -8.41
N GLY A 398 24.77 -12.00 -7.97
CA GLY A 398 25.76 -12.88 -8.59
C GLY A 398 25.21 -14.29 -8.81
N GLY A 399 25.12 -14.71 -10.05
CA GLY A 399 24.51 -15.98 -10.44
C GLY A 399 23.02 -15.85 -10.70
N ASP A 400 22.54 -16.61 -11.66
CA ASP A 400 21.15 -16.59 -12.13
C ASP A 400 20.38 -17.79 -11.59
N ILE A 401 19.08 -17.60 -11.31
CA ILE A 401 18.12 -18.68 -11.19
C ILE A 401 17.28 -18.67 -12.46
N ASP A 402 17.49 -19.66 -13.32
CA ASP A 402 16.79 -19.75 -14.60
C ASP A 402 15.32 -20.15 -14.41
N LEU A 403 14.43 -19.43 -15.09
CA LEU A 403 13.09 -19.90 -15.35
C LEU A 403 13.12 -20.92 -16.47
N GLN A 404 12.32 -21.95 -16.36
CA GLN A 404 12.17 -22.94 -17.42
C GLN A 404 11.21 -22.40 -18.48
N GLN A 405 11.63 -22.34 -19.73
CA GLN A 405 10.70 -22.14 -20.83
C GLN A 405 9.81 -23.37 -20.99
N LEU A 406 8.51 -23.16 -21.10
CA LEU A 406 7.57 -24.25 -21.26
C LEU A 406 7.66 -24.84 -22.68
N GLU A 407 8.08 -26.11 -22.80
CA GLU A 407 8.36 -26.77 -24.09
C GLU A 407 7.15 -26.70 -25.07
N LYS A 408 5.94 -26.87 -24.56
CA LYS A 408 4.70 -26.86 -25.37
C LYS A 408 3.95 -25.54 -25.31
N ALA A 409 4.50 -24.53 -24.63
CA ALA A 409 4.00 -23.19 -24.56
C ALA A 409 5.15 -22.18 -24.68
N PRO A 410 5.84 -22.15 -25.85
CA PRO A 410 7.00 -21.29 -26.03
C PRO A 410 6.70 -19.84 -25.70
N HIS A 411 7.73 -19.09 -25.30
CA HIS A 411 7.67 -17.73 -24.79
C HIS A 411 7.00 -17.58 -23.42
N ASN A 412 6.61 -18.67 -22.77
CA ASN A 412 6.19 -18.68 -21.37
C ASN A 412 7.29 -19.30 -20.51
N TRP A 413 7.67 -18.58 -19.48
CA TRP A 413 8.73 -18.92 -18.56
C TRP A 413 8.19 -19.07 -17.16
N TYR A 414 8.59 -20.13 -16.47
CA TYR A 414 8.08 -20.46 -15.14
C TYR A 414 9.20 -20.98 -14.24
N ALA A 415 9.17 -20.59 -12.97
CA ALA A 415 9.96 -21.22 -11.91
C ALA A 415 9.25 -21.09 -10.57
N ARG A 416 9.38 -22.14 -9.74
CA ARG A 416 9.07 -22.05 -8.31
C ARG A 416 10.36 -21.82 -7.55
N VAL A 417 10.46 -20.70 -6.82
CA VAL A 417 11.68 -20.28 -6.13
C VAL A 417 11.37 -19.87 -4.70
N THR A 418 12.20 -20.31 -3.76
CA THR A 418 12.18 -19.85 -2.38
C THR A 418 13.14 -18.68 -2.20
N ILE A 419 12.65 -17.55 -1.76
CA ILE A 419 13.40 -16.35 -1.40
C ILE A 419 13.60 -16.38 0.11
N GLU A 420 14.83 -16.65 0.55
CA GLU A 420 15.17 -16.84 1.97
C GLU A 420 15.13 -15.53 2.77
N SER A 421 15.41 -14.40 2.12
CA SER A 421 15.43 -13.06 2.73
C SER A 421 14.77 -12.05 1.82
N ALA A 422 13.96 -11.17 2.40
CA ALA A 422 13.32 -10.08 1.66
C ALA A 422 14.36 -9.21 0.94
N GLY A 423 14.08 -8.83 -0.30
CA GLY A 423 14.99 -7.99 -1.08
C GLY A 423 14.49 -7.69 -2.48
N GLY A 424 15.29 -6.90 -3.20
CA GLY A 424 15.01 -6.54 -4.59
C GLY A 424 15.49 -7.61 -5.56
N LEU A 425 14.73 -7.82 -6.62
CA LEU A 425 15.14 -8.69 -7.74
C LEU A 425 14.77 -8.07 -9.10
N LYS A 426 15.32 -8.64 -10.14
CA LYS A 426 14.97 -8.37 -11.54
C LYS A 426 14.91 -9.66 -12.33
N PHE A 427 14.19 -9.59 -13.44
CA PHE A 427 14.34 -10.57 -14.51
C PHE A 427 15.42 -10.09 -15.49
N ARG A 428 16.17 -11.02 -16.08
CA ARG A 428 17.05 -10.73 -17.21
C ARG A 428 17.09 -11.88 -18.22
N ALA A 429 17.37 -11.54 -19.48
CA ALA A 429 17.49 -12.51 -20.54
C ALA A 429 18.95 -12.83 -20.82
N ASN A 430 19.22 -14.08 -21.25
CA ASN A 430 20.50 -14.55 -21.74
C ASN A 430 21.67 -14.33 -20.75
N HIS A 431 21.36 -14.22 -19.44
CA HIS A 431 22.32 -13.94 -18.35
C HIS A 431 23.10 -12.65 -18.56
N ASP A 432 22.52 -11.68 -19.26
CA ASP A 432 23.16 -10.43 -19.62
C ASP A 432 22.30 -9.22 -19.19
N TRP A 433 22.95 -8.13 -18.77
CA TRP A 433 22.26 -6.92 -18.35
C TRP A 433 21.73 -6.06 -19.50
N THR A 434 22.09 -6.37 -20.75
CA THR A 434 21.59 -5.66 -21.93
C THR A 434 20.07 -5.75 -22.04
N VAL A 435 19.50 -6.92 -21.67
CA VAL A 435 18.06 -7.10 -21.59
C VAL A 435 17.71 -7.51 -20.17
N ASN A 436 17.16 -6.56 -19.42
CA ASN A 436 16.67 -6.81 -18.07
C ASN A 436 15.36 -6.06 -17.85
N TRP A 437 14.56 -6.58 -16.94
CA TRP A 437 13.23 -6.07 -16.64
C TRP A 437 13.01 -5.99 -15.13
N GLY A 438 12.39 -4.91 -14.71
CA GLY A 438 11.97 -4.67 -13.36
C GLY A 438 10.54 -4.17 -13.29
N SER A 439 10.19 -3.50 -12.20
CA SER A 439 8.91 -2.83 -12.01
C SER A 439 8.96 -1.36 -12.44
N ALA A 440 7.80 -0.78 -12.73
CA ALA A 440 7.65 0.66 -12.92
C ALA A 440 7.81 1.42 -11.58
N ASP A 441 7.37 0.80 -10.48
CA ASP A 441 7.36 1.36 -9.14
C ASP A 441 8.16 0.47 -8.16
N LYS A 442 8.65 1.08 -7.07
CA LYS A 442 9.41 0.36 -6.02
C LYS A 442 8.53 -0.59 -5.20
N GLU A 443 7.26 -0.27 -5.05
CA GLU A 443 6.29 -1.09 -4.35
C GLU A 443 5.42 -1.82 -5.35
N THR A 444 5.73 -3.11 -5.55
CA THR A 444 5.00 -3.97 -6.46
C THR A 444 4.25 -5.02 -5.64
N PRO A 445 2.92 -4.97 -5.60
CA PRO A 445 2.13 -5.98 -4.89
C PRO A 445 2.35 -7.39 -5.46
N ILE A 446 2.58 -8.36 -4.59
CA ILE A 446 2.71 -9.77 -4.96
C ILE A 446 1.33 -10.35 -5.27
N GLY A 447 1.24 -11.22 -6.26
CA GLY A 447 -0.01 -11.89 -6.68
C GLY A 447 -0.76 -11.20 -7.82
N GLU A 448 -0.27 -10.07 -8.29
CA GLU A 448 -0.84 -9.32 -9.42
C GLU A 448 -0.02 -9.52 -10.71
N THR A 449 -0.57 -9.06 -11.84
CA THR A 449 0.07 -9.09 -13.15
C THR A 449 0.60 -7.71 -13.51
N TYR A 450 1.83 -7.67 -13.99
CA TYR A 450 2.53 -6.45 -14.38
C TYR A 450 3.08 -6.52 -15.79
N TYR A 451 3.45 -5.37 -16.34
CA TYR A 451 4.23 -5.27 -17.56
C TYR A 451 5.72 -5.12 -17.26
N PHE A 452 6.54 -5.62 -18.17
CA PHE A 452 7.96 -5.34 -18.19
C PHE A 452 8.23 -3.84 -18.19
N GLN A 453 9.12 -3.43 -17.31
CA GLN A 453 9.76 -2.13 -17.39
C GLN A 453 11.24 -2.35 -17.72
N PRO A 454 11.66 -2.14 -18.99
CA PRO A 454 13.06 -2.29 -19.39
C PRO A 454 13.96 -1.41 -18.51
N GLY A 455 14.96 -2.01 -17.87
CA GLY A 455 15.84 -1.30 -16.93
C GLY A 455 15.15 -0.73 -15.68
N GLY A 456 13.88 -1.09 -15.42
CA GLY A 456 13.04 -0.54 -14.35
C GLY A 456 13.58 -0.76 -12.93
N GLU A 457 12.83 -0.32 -11.93
CA GLU A 457 13.16 -0.46 -10.51
C GLU A 457 13.21 -1.94 -10.10
N ASN A 458 13.92 -2.23 -9.02
CA ASN A 458 13.92 -3.58 -8.46
C ASN A 458 12.54 -3.95 -7.92
N ILE A 459 12.13 -5.20 -8.16
CA ILE A 459 10.89 -5.77 -7.64
C ILE A 459 11.18 -6.23 -6.21
N ASN A 460 10.58 -5.61 -5.21
CA ASN A 460 10.75 -6.00 -3.82
C ASN A 460 9.88 -7.22 -3.50
N VAL A 461 10.51 -8.32 -3.10
CA VAL A 461 9.83 -9.57 -2.76
C VAL A 461 10.15 -9.94 -1.30
N PRO A 462 9.14 -10.18 -0.45
CA PRO A 462 9.32 -10.71 0.89
C PRO A 462 9.98 -12.11 0.89
N ALA A 463 10.48 -12.55 2.04
CA ALA A 463 10.86 -13.96 2.20
C ALA A 463 9.64 -14.86 2.02
N GLY A 464 9.79 -15.98 1.31
CA GLY A 464 8.69 -16.90 1.00
C GLY A 464 8.97 -17.75 -0.23
N THR A 465 8.07 -18.67 -0.53
CA THR A 465 8.14 -19.47 -1.78
C THR A 465 7.14 -18.91 -2.77
N TYR A 466 7.57 -18.72 -4.01
CA TYR A 466 6.78 -18.07 -5.04
C TYR A 466 6.86 -18.83 -6.36
N ASP A 467 5.76 -18.81 -7.11
CA ASP A 467 5.70 -19.13 -8.52
C ASP A 467 5.93 -17.87 -9.34
N PHE A 468 6.95 -17.88 -10.18
CA PHE A 468 7.31 -16.81 -11.09
C PHE A 468 6.84 -17.15 -12.50
N TYR A 469 6.04 -16.27 -13.07
CA TYR A 469 5.49 -16.37 -14.42
C TYR A 469 5.94 -15.20 -15.27
N LEU A 470 6.31 -15.47 -16.51
CA LEU A 470 6.73 -14.44 -17.45
C LEU A 470 6.39 -14.87 -18.88
N ASN A 471 5.77 -13.96 -19.66
CA ASN A 471 5.57 -14.11 -21.08
C ASN A 471 6.33 -13.02 -21.85
N ASP A 472 7.32 -13.41 -22.63
CA ASP A 472 8.21 -12.45 -23.30
C ASP A 472 7.65 -11.86 -24.61
N ILE A 473 6.55 -12.41 -25.15
CA ILE A 473 5.82 -11.79 -26.26
C ILE A 473 5.04 -10.57 -25.78
N THR A 474 4.28 -10.74 -24.70
CA THR A 474 3.37 -9.70 -24.19
C THR A 474 4.05 -8.76 -23.20
N GLY A 475 5.24 -9.13 -22.71
CA GLY A 475 5.95 -8.41 -21.66
C GLY A 475 5.25 -8.47 -20.30
N ARG A 476 4.44 -9.50 -20.07
CA ARG A 476 3.71 -9.65 -18.79
C ARG A 476 4.42 -10.62 -17.86
N TRP A 477 4.34 -10.31 -16.58
CA TRP A 477 4.88 -11.17 -15.52
C TRP A 477 3.99 -11.12 -14.28
N SER A 478 4.13 -12.14 -13.44
CA SER A 478 3.46 -12.25 -12.14
C SER A 478 4.32 -13.04 -11.16
N ILE A 479 4.25 -12.69 -9.88
CA ILE A 479 4.89 -13.41 -8.77
C ILE A 479 3.79 -13.81 -7.80
N VAL A 480 3.53 -15.10 -7.68
CA VAL A 480 2.40 -15.65 -6.92
C VAL A 480 2.92 -16.40 -5.70
N PRO A 481 2.48 -16.05 -4.47
CA PRO A 481 2.84 -16.83 -3.28
C PRO A 481 2.35 -18.28 -3.42
N VAL A 482 3.17 -19.22 -2.97
CA VAL A 482 2.80 -20.63 -2.82
C VAL A 482 2.33 -20.83 -1.38
N GLU A 483 1.07 -21.20 -1.23
CA GLU A 483 0.43 -21.50 0.06
C GLU A 483 0.87 -22.86 0.62
#